data_8976cc15c9f0f6deb8115cc25f469833
#
_entry.id   8976cc15c9f0f6deb8115cc25f469833
#
_cell.length_a   1.000
_cell.length_b   1.000
_cell.length_c   1.000
_cell.angle_alpha   90.00
_cell.angle_beta   90.00
_cell.angle_gamma   90.00
#
_symmetry.space_group_name_H-M   'P 1'
#
loop_
_entity.id
_entity.type
_entity.pdbx_description
1 polymer ?
#
loop_
_entity_poly.entity_id
_entity_poly.type
_entity_poly.pdbx_seq_one_letter_code
_entity_poly.pdbx_strand_id
1 'polypeptide(L)'
;MTVVSLLTVLIAALFVPTATAAPKYRNYVSLGDSFVSGPFIPLQRLDPLSCFKSTQNYPSVVARELGIADFTDISCGGAQTKDMFTAQSGIPGQSTAQLAALKPDTDLVTVSIGGNDIGFMDIILTCAGKSLLDPNGAPCKANYGDELAQRVDATAPKVAAVLNGIKQRSPKARIVVVAYLRILPPSGGCWPIVPISKGDVPYLDNVQKQLNGMLGAQAEAAGATFVNPYDISLGRDTCAAPWDKWVEGIIPTSPAFPVHPNANGMAAVGEQVAAALAGTESTGV
;
A
#
# COMPACT_ATOMS: atom_id res chain seq x y z
N MET A 1 -20.90 -50.94 62.60
CA MET A 1 -19.91 -50.70 61.56
C MET A 1 -20.64 -50.28 60.28
N THR A 2 -20.64 -48.98 60.02
CA THR A 2 -21.41 -48.42 58.92
C THR A 2 -20.41 -48.04 57.79
N VAL A 3 -20.56 -48.73 56.65
CA VAL A 3 -19.67 -48.52 55.47
C VAL A 3 -20.28 -47.37 54.65
N VAL A 4 -19.56 -46.24 54.53
CA VAL A 4 -19.92 -45.12 53.68
C VAL A 4 -19.20 -45.31 52.32
N SER A 5 -20.00 -45.60 51.26
CA SER A 5 -19.47 -45.66 49.88
C SER A 5 -19.42 -44.23 49.30
N LEU A 6 -18.19 -43.79 49.03
CA LEU A 6 -17.96 -42.55 48.24
C LEU A 6 -18.14 -42.88 46.77
N LEU A 7 -19.16 -42.24 46.14
CA LEU A 7 -19.35 -42.27 44.69
C LEU A 7 -18.52 -41.12 44.07
N THR A 8 -17.43 -41.42 43.39
CA THR A 8 -16.62 -40.45 42.62
C THR A 8 -17.29 -40.29 41.26
N VAL A 9 -17.88 -39.10 41.01
CA VAL A 9 -18.40 -38.70 39.70
C VAL A 9 -17.26 -38.15 38.86
N LEU A 10 -16.86 -38.86 37.82
CA LEU A 10 -15.89 -38.42 36.80
C LEU A 10 -16.64 -37.53 35.81
N ILE A 11 -16.40 -36.18 35.86
CA ILE A 11 -16.88 -35.25 34.84
C ILE A 11 -15.90 -35.30 33.67
N ALA A 12 -16.25 -36.00 32.60
CA ALA A 12 -15.54 -35.95 31.33
C ALA A 12 -15.84 -34.60 30.62
N ALA A 13 -14.91 -33.69 30.63
CA ALA A 13 -15.02 -32.46 29.84
C ALA A 13 -14.94 -32.82 28.35
N LEU A 14 -16.05 -32.72 27.65
CA LEU A 14 -16.14 -32.85 26.20
C LEU A 14 -15.47 -31.60 25.57
N PHE A 15 -14.23 -31.74 25.13
CA PHE A 15 -13.58 -30.77 24.22
C PHE A 15 -14.31 -30.85 22.87
N VAL A 16 -15.25 -29.93 22.62
CA VAL A 16 -15.82 -29.73 21.30
C VAL A 16 -14.80 -28.89 20.53
N PRO A 17 -14.12 -29.39 19.48
CA PRO A 17 -13.27 -28.57 18.66
C PRO A 17 -14.12 -27.50 18.00
N THR A 18 -13.85 -26.23 18.30
CA THR A 18 -14.44 -25.11 17.56
C THR A 18 -13.90 -25.18 16.13
N ALA A 19 -14.75 -25.54 15.18
CA ALA A 19 -14.43 -25.45 13.77
C ALA A 19 -14.18 -23.96 13.45
N THR A 20 -12.94 -23.59 13.18
CA THR A 20 -12.62 -22.28 12.63
C THR A 20 -13.26 -22.19 11.25
N ALA A 21 -14.08 -21.15 11.03
CA ALA A 21 -14.67 -20.90 9.72
C ALA A 21 -13.54 -20.82 8.65
N ALA A 22 -13.78 -21.43 7.49
CA ALA A 22 -12.82 -21.35 6.40
C ALA A 22 -12.61 -19.87 6.01
N PRO A 23 -11.38 -19.45 5.66
CA PRO A 23 -11.12 -18.08 5.26
C PRO A 23 -11.96 -17.71 4.04
N LYS A 24 -12.50 -16.48 4.04
CA LYS A 24 -13.35 -15.95 2.97
C LYS A 24 -12.61 -15.91 1.62
N TYR A 25 -11.32 -15.60 1.65
CA TYR A 25 -10.43 -15.56 0.51
C TYR A 25 -9.36 -16.63 0.65
N ARG A 26 -8.99 -17.29 -0.45
CA ARG A 26 -8.02 -18.40 -0.44
C ARG A 26 -6.79 -18.10 -1.29
N ASN A 27 -6.97 -17.42 -2.44
CA ASN A 27 -5.93 -17.17 -3.43
C ASN A 27 -5.76 -15.65 -3.60
N TYR A 28 -4.84 -15.08 -2.83
CA TYR A 28 -4.58 -13.65 -2.80
C TYR A 28 -3.35 -13.30 -3.63
N VAL A 29 -3.47 -12.30 -4.51
CA VAL A 29 -2.35 -11.71 -5.27
C VAL A 29 -2.26 -10.22 -4.98
N SER A 30 -1.07 -9.75 -4.61
CA SER A 30 -0.76 -8.34 -4.42
C SER A 30 0.08 -7.81 -5.57
N LEU A 31 -0.37 -6.68 -6.15
CA LEU A 31 0.25 -5.96 -7.24
C LEU A 31 0.62 -4.55 -6.79
N GLY A 32 1.68 -3.97 -7.33
CA GLY A 32 1.97 -2.57 -7.08
C GLY A 32 3.43 -2.18 -7.14
N ASP A 33 3.70 -0.99 -6.61
CA ASP A 33 5.01 -0.36 -6.58
C ASP A 33 5.71 -0.47 -5.21
N SER A 34 6.62 0.47 -4.92
CA SER A 34 7.38 0.50 -3.66
C SER A 34 6.52 0.75 -2.40
N PHE A 35 5.36 1.40 -2.52
CA PHE A 35 4.43 1.57 -1.40
C PHE A 35 3.67 0.28 -1.08
N VAL A 36 3.78 -0.74 -1.94
CA VAL A 36 3.28 -2.10 -1.70
C VAL A 36 4.41 -3.00 -1.26
N SER A 37 5.56 -2.97 -1.96
CA SER A 37 6.67 -3.89 -1.71
C SER A 37 7.36 -3.69 -0.36
N GLY A 38 7.47 -2.46 0.14
CA GLY A 38 8.10 -2.15 1.43
C GLY A 38 9.63 -2.20 1.40
N PRO A 39 10.28 -1.39 0.52
CA PRO A 39 11.73 -1.43 0.37
C PRO A 39 12.43 -1.04 1.67
N PHE A 40 13.48 -1.83 2.01
CA PHE A 40 14.33 -1.72 3.19
C PHE A 40 13.66 -1.96 4.54
N ILE A 41 12.37 -2.32 4.57
CA ILE A 41 11.75 -2.85 5.78
C ILE A 41 12.24 -4.29 5.96
N PRO A 42 12.81 -4.69 7.12
CA PRO A 42 13.19 -6.08 7.39
C PRO A 42 11.95 -7.00 7.44
N LEU A 43 12.02 -8.24 7.03
CA LEU A 43 13.02 -8.95 6.28
C LEU A 43 12.72 -8.84 4.78
N GLN A 44 13.74 -8.52 3.99
CA GLN A 44 13.59 -8.43 2.53
C GLN A 44 13.55 -9.82 1.89
N ARG A 45 12.63 -10.01 0.95
CA ARG A 45 12.49 -11.24 0.14
C ARG A 45 13.48 -11.23 -1.02
N LEU A 46 13.82 -12.43 -1.52
CA LEU A 46 14.81 -12.61 -2.58
C LEU A 46 14.18 -12.97 -3.96
N ASP A 47 12.87 -12.84 -4.11
CA ASP A 47 12.07 -13.35 -5.24
C ASP A 47 11.42 -12.28 -6.15
N PRO A 48 12.11 -11.47 -6.93
CA PRO A 48 13.54 -11.17 -6.96
C PRO A 48 13.94 -10.10 -5.95
N LEU A 49 15.22 -10.07 -5.56
CA LEU A 49 15.76 -9.07 -4.62
C LEU A 49 15.58 -7.63 -5.16
N SER A 50 15.65 -7.43 -6.48
CA SER A 50 15.50 -6.13 -7.13
C SER A 50 14.12 -5.48 -6.94
N CYS A 51 13.11 -6.23 -6.53
CA CYS A 51 11.78 -5.71 -6.22
C CYS A 51 11.65 -5.15 -4.79
N PHE A 52 12.64 -5.39 -3.92
CA PHE A 52 12.68 -4.91 -2.54
C PHE A 52 11.40 -5.19 -1.74
N LYS A 53 10.91 -6.44 -1.84
CA LYS A 53 9.70 -6.86 -1.13
C LYS A 53 10.02 -7.24 0.33
N SER A 54 9.27 -6.68 1.27
CA SER A 54 9.37 -7.05 2.69
C SER A 54 8.32 -8.09 3.07
N THR A 55 8.65 -8.95 4.03
CA THR A 55 7.68 -9.82 4.70
C THR A 55 6.78 -9.05 5.69
N GLN A 56 7.07 -7.76 5.92
CA GLN A 56 6.30 -6.85 6.78
C GLN A 56 5.57 -5.76 5.98
N ASN A 57 5.42 -5.93 4.68
CA ASN A 57 4.65 -5.03 3.85
C ASN A 57 3.14 -5.21 4.08
N TYR A 58 2.32 -4.23 3.66
CA TYR A 58 0.88 -4.28 3.93
C TYR A 58 0.18 -5.53 3.37
N PRO A 59 0.54 -6.08 2.18
CA PRO A 59 -0.09 -7.30 1.70
C PRO A 59 0.16 -8.51 2.59
N SER A 60 1.36 -8.61 3.18
CA SER A 60 1.68 -9.67 4.16
C SER A 60 0.84 -9.53 5.44
N VAL A 61 0.55 -8.28 5.85
CA VAL A 61 -0.39 -8.01 6.96
C VAL A 61 -1.80 -8.46 6.58
N VAL A 62 -2.32 -8.09 5.41
CA VAL A 62 -3.64 -8.51 4.91
C VAL A 62 -3.76 -10.03 4.89
N ALA A 63 -2.77 -10.74 4.33
CA ALA A 63 -2.78 -12.20 4.27
C ALA A 63 -2.86 -12.83 5.66
N ARG A 64 -2.10 -12.31 6.62
CA ARG A 64 -2.11 -12.76 8.01
C ARG A 64 -3.44 -12.48 8.71
N GLU A 65 -3.95 -11.25 8.63
CA GLU A 65 -5.21 -10.83 9.30
C GLU A 65 -6.43 -11.61 8.78
N LEU A 66 -6.43 -11.95 7.49
CA LEU A 66 -7.52 -12.72 6.86
C LEU A 66 -7.28 -14.24 6.87
N GLY A 67 -6.16 -14.72 7.42
CA GLY A 67 -5.82 -16.14 7.48
C GLY A 67 -5.61 -16.78 6.11
N ILE A 68 -5.14 -16.03 5.11
CA ILE A 68 -4.94 -16.51 3.75
C ILE A 68 -3.58 -17.18 3.63
N ALA A 69 -3.58 -18.48 3.32
CA ALA A 69 -2.34 -19.27 3.19
C ALA A 69 -1.72 -19.18 1.78
N ASP A 70 -2.53 -19.12 0.73
CA ASP A 70 -2.06 -18.99 -0.67
C ASP A 70 -1.98 -17.51 -1.05
N PHE A 71 -0.84 -16.92 -0.75
CA PHE A 71 -0.56 -15.52 -0.97
C PHE A 71 0.66 -15.33 -1.88
N THR A 72 0.46 -14.62 -2.98
CA THR A 72 1.51 -14.23 -3.93
C THR A 72 1.68 -12.71 -3.92
N ASP A 73 2.85 -12.24 -3.50
CA ASP A 73 3.25 -10.85 -3.63
C ASP A 73 4.16 -10.67 -4.85
N ILE A 74 3.65 -10.02 -5.87
CA ILE A 74 4.39 -9.72 -7.12
C ILE A 74 4.70 -8.22 -7.26
N SER A 75 4.42 -7.42 -6.23
CA SER A 75 4.78 -6.00 -6.21
C SER A 75 6.27 -5.78 -6.40
N CYS A 76 6.66 -4.63 -6.93
CA CYS A 76 8.06 -4.36 -7.22
C CYS A 76 8.39 -2.86 -7.06
N GLY A 77 9.46 -2.55 -6.35
CA GLY A 77 9.94 -1.18 -6.19
C GLY A 77 10.13 -0.49 -7.54
N GLY A 78 9.65 0.75 -7.67
CA GLY A 78 9.75 1.53 -8.90
C GLY A 78 8.78 1.14 -10.03
N ALA A 79 7.87 0.17 -9.82
CA ALA A 79 6.93 -0.25 -10.84
C ALA A 79 6.02 0.89 -11.30
N GLN A 80 5.77 0.95 -12.60
CA GLN A 80 4.80 1.79 -13.29
C GLN A 80 3.64 0.94 -13.83
N THR A 81 2.58 1.58 -14.27
CA THR A 81 1.43 0.88 -14.88
C THR A 81 1.82 -0.02 -16.07
N LYS A 82 2.84 0.33 -16.84
CA LYS A 82 3.38 -0.51 -17.94
C LYS A 82 3.93 -1.85 -17.45
N ASP A 83 4.51 -1.88 -16.23
CA ASP A 83 5.16 -3.07 -15.66
C ASP A 83 4.12 -4.09 -15.16
N MET A 84 2.85 -3.73 -15.17
CA MET A 84 1.75 -4.67 -15.01
C MET A 84 1.64 -5.62 -16.21
N PHE A 85 1.97 -5.14 -17.43
CA PHE A 85 1.81 -5.86 -18.69
C PHE A 85 3.11 -6.42 -19.24
N THR A 86 4.26 -5.86 -18.86
CA THR A 86 5.59 -6.24 -19.31
C THR A 86 6.52 -6.48 -18.14
N ALA A 87 7.59 -7.24 -18.36
CA ALA A 87 8.61 -7.43 -17.34
C ALA A 87 9.32 -6.10 -17.01
N GLN A 88 9.42 -5.79 -15.72
CA GLN A 88 10.22 -4.66 -15.24
C GLN A 88 11.68 -5.09 -15.15
N SER A 89 12.58 -4.33 -15.78
CA SER A 89 14.02 -4.54 -15.60
C SER A 89 14.45 -3.99 -14.22
N GLY A 90 15.16 -4.79 -13.46
CA GLY A 90 15.69 -4.44 -12.14
C GLY A 90 17.17 -4.77 -12.01
N ILE A 91 17.82 -4.34 -10.93
CA ILE A 91 19.22 -4.62 -10.63
C ILE A 91 19.31 -5.30 -9.25
N PRO A 92 19.81 -6.55 -9.17
CA PRO A 92 19.98 -7.54 -10.23
C PRO A 92 18.68 -8.28 -10.57
N GLY A 93 18.60 -8.79 -11.77
CA GLY A 93 17.49 -9.61 -12.25
C GLY A 93 16.37 -8.82 -12.94
N GLN A 94 15.38 -9.56 -13.36
CA GLN A 94 14.20 -9.04 -14.06
C GLN A 94 12.95 -9.57 -13.38
N SER A 95 12.03 -8.71 -13.01
CA SER A 95 10.70 -9.12 -12.56
C SER A 95 9.86 -9.54 -13.76
N THR A 96 8.89 -10.42 -13.53
CA THR A 96 7.87 -10.74 -14.54
C THR A 96 6.80 -9.64 -14.58
N ALA A 97 6.03 -9.57 -15.68
CA ALA A 97 4.83 -8.75 -15.74
C ALA A 97 3.90 -9.08 -14.55
N GLN A 98 3.50 -8.08 -13.76
CA GLN A 98 2.78 -8.36 -12.53
C GLN A 98 1.43 -9.07 -12.76
N LEU A 99 0.71 -8.73 -13.84
CA LEU A 99 -0.55 -9.38 -14.20
C LEU A 99 -0.39 -10.85 -14.59
N ALA A 100 0.84 -11.33 -14.87
CA ALA A 100 1.09 -12.73 -15.17
C ALA A 100 0.94 -13.66 -13.96
N ALA A 101 0.98 -13.13 -12.74
CA ALA A 101 0.73 -13.89 -11.52
C ALA A 101 -0.76 -14.21 -11.28
N LEU A 102 -1.65 -13.51 -11.97
CA LEU A 102 -3.10 -13.68 -11.82
C LEU A 102 -3.60 -14.94 -12.53
N LYS A 103 -4.51 -15.65 -11.86
CA LYS A 103 -5.15 -16.88 -12.33
C LYS A 103 -6.67 -16.76 -12.28
N PRO A 104 -7.43 -17.61 -13.01
CA PRO A 104 -8.90 -17.58 -12.95
C PRO A 104 -9.51 -17.90 -11.59
N ASP A 105 -8.77 -18.56 -10.72
CA ASP A 105 -9.14 -18.93 -9.35
C ASP A 105 -8.60 -17.94 -8.28
N THR A 106 -7.84 -16.90 -8.67
CA THR A 106 -7.51 -15.79 -7.78
C THR A 106 -8.81 -15.11 -7.32
N ASP A 107 -9.01 -15.01 -6.01
CA ASP A 107 -10.26 -14.50 -5.42
C ASP A 107 -10.09 -13.16 -4.68
N LEU A 108 -8.85 -12.75 -4.39
CA LEU A 108 -8.52 -11.43 -3.85
C LEU A 108 -7.33 -10.83 -4.60
N VAL A 109 -7.46 -9.56 -5.01
CA VAL A 109 -6.36 -8.78 -5.57
C VAL A 109 -6.29 -7.41 -4.89
N THR A 110 -5.13 -7.03 -4.36
CA THR A 110 -4.85 -5.65 -3.97
C THR A 110 -3.90 -5.01 -4.97
N VAL A 111 -4.10 -3.73 -5.27
CA VAL A 111 -3.23 -2.98 -6.19
C VAL A 111 -3.07 -1.53 -5.73
N SER A 112 -1.81 -1.05 -5.73
CA SER A 112 -1.46 0.37 -5.59
C SER A 112 -0.41 0.69 -6.64
N ILE A 113 -0.74 1.59 -7.58
CA ILE A 113 0.12 1.90 -8.73
C ILE A 113 -0.20 3.30 -9.29
N GLY A 114 0.76 3.94 -9.91
CA GLY A 114 0.61 5.23 -10.58
C GLY A 114 1.52 6.32 -10.03
N GLY A 115 2.05 6.16 -8.81
CA GLY A 115 2.98 7.12 -8.23
C GLY A 115 4.26 7.29 -9.07
N ASN A 116 4.79 6.21 -9.61
CA ASN A 116 5.95 6.28 -10.51
C ASN A 116 5.60 6.75 -11.93
N ASP A 117 4.35 6.59 -12.37
CA ASP A 117 3.89 7.13 -13.66
C ASP A 117 3.89 8.66 -13.69
N ILE A 118 3.58 9.32 -12.57
CA ILE A 118 3.67 10.78 -12.45
C ILE A 118 5.10 11.27 -12.21
N GLY A 119 6.08 10.37 -11.96
CA GLY A 119 7.48 10.72 -11.73
C GLY A 119 7.79 11.04 -10.26
N PHE A 120 7.25 10.28 -9.31
CA PHE A 120 7.33 10.56 -7.87
C PHE A 120 8.75 10.93 -7.39
N MET A 121 9.77 10.09 -7.67
CA MET A 121 11.14 10.36 -7.21
C MET A 121 11.77 11.57 -7.89
N ASP A 122 11.50 11.78 -9.17
CA ASP A 122 11.97 12.95 -9.92
C ASP A 122 11.37 14.25 -9.35
N ILE A 123 10.08 14.24 -9.01
CA ILE A 123 9.42 15.38 -8.35
C ILE A 123 10.11 15.68 -7.01
N ILE A 124 10.31 14.67 -6.16
CA ILE A 124 10.94 14.85 -4.84
C ILE A 124 12.34 15.43 -4.97
N LEU A 125 13.18 14.87 -5.85
CA LEU A 125 14.56 15.35 -6.04
C LEU A 125 14.62 16.77 -6.62
N THR A 126 13.78 17.06 -7.62
CA THR A 126 13.70 18.39 -8.23
C THR A 126 13.23 19.43 -7.22
N CYS A 127 12.16 19.13 -6.47
CA CYS A 127 11.64 20.06 -5.47
C CYS A 127 12.63 20.27 -4.32
N ALA A 128 13.29 19.22 -3.84
CA ALA A 128 14.31 19.33 -2.82
C ALA A 128 15.49 20.21 -3.27
N GLY A 129 15.98 20.00 -4.50
CA GLY A 129 17.07 20.80 -5.06
C GLY A 129 16.70 22.28 -5.19
N LYS A 130 15.51 22.60 -5.67
CA LYS A 130 15.01 23.99 -5.80
C LYS A 130 14.80 24.65 -4.44
N SER A 131 14.36 23.91 -3.46
CA SER A 131 14.09 24.39 -2.09
C SER A 131 15.36 24.84 -1.36
N LEU A 132 16.55 24.37 -1.76
CA LEU A 132 17.82 24.83 -1.18
C LEU A 132 18.07 26.33 -1.41
N LEU A 133 17.55 26.88 -2.51
CA LEU A 133 17.74 28.29 -2.89
C LEU A 133 16.64 29.20 -2.36
N ASP A 134 15.46 28.65 -2.07
CA ASP A 134 14.30 29.40 -1.56
C ASP A 134 13.46 28.56 -0.60
N PRO A 135 13.90 28.35 0.65
CA PRO A 135 13.23 27.47 1.60
C PRO A 135 11.86 27.98 2.11
N ASN A 136 11.56 29.25 1.95
CA ASN A 136 10.31 29.84 2.39
C ASN A 136 9.31 30.10 1.27
N GLY A 137 9.76 30.11 0.01
CA GLY A 137 8.93 30.33 -1.17
C GLY A 137 8.24 29.06 -1.69
N ALA A 138 7.95 29.07 -2.98
CA ALA A 138 7.30 27.96 -3.69
C ALA A 138 7.99 27.67 -5.04
N PRO A 139 9.32 27.40 -5.05
CA PRO A 139 10.06 27.27 -6.31
C PRO A 139 9.70 25.99 -7.08
N CYS A 140 9.22 24.94 -6.42
CA CYS A 140 8.74 23.73 -7.06
C CYS A 140 7.41 23.99 -7.79
N LYS A 141 6.46 24.66 -7.14
CA LYS A 141 5.21 25.10 -7.76
C LYS A 141 5.47 26.02 -8.95
N ALA A 142 6.41 26.96 -8.82
CA ALA A 142 6.81 27.85 -9.92
C ALA A 142 7.40 27.08 -11.11
N ASN A 143 8.09 25.95 -10.85
CA ASN A 143 8.68 25.11 -11.88
C ASN A 143 7.64 24.27 -12.63
N TYR A 144 6.72 23.63 -11.92
CA TYR A 144 5.79 22.65 -12.50
C TYR A 144 4.42 23.24 -12.86
N GLY A 145 3.96 24.32 -12.17
CA GLY A 145 2.63 24.85 -12.38
C GLY A 145 1.56 23.77 -12.31
N ASP A 146 0.81 23.58 -13.38
CA ASP A 146 -0.25 22.58 -13.51
C ASP A 146 0.26 21.24 -14.09
N GLU A 147 1.55 21.13 -14.43
CA GLU A 147 2.09 19.94 -15.09
C GLU A 147 1.87 18.68 -14.27
N LEU A 148 2.03 18.75 -12.93
CA LEU A 148 1.85 17.57 -12.08
C LEU A 148 0.40 17.08 -12.04
N ALA A 149 -0.58 18.00 -12.08
CA ALA A 149 -1.99 17.65 -12.23
C ALA A 149 -2.24 16.96 -13.57
N GLN A 150 -1.67 17.49 -14.67
CA GLN A 150 -1.78 16.88 -16.00
C GLN A 150 -1.15 15.46 -16.05
N ARG A 151 -0.03 15.23 -15.33
CA ARG A 151 0.56 13.90 -15.20
C ARG A 151 -0.37 12.92 -14.48
N VAL A 152 -1.09 13.38 -13.44
CA VAL A 152 -2.12 12.58 -12.76
C VAL A 152 -3.24 12.22 -13.73
N ASP A 153 -3.78 13.20 -14.47
CA ASP A 153 -4.86 12.98 -15.45
C ASP A 153 -4.43 12.00 -16.55
N ALA A 154 -3.19 12.13 -17.05
CA ALA A 154 -2.63 11.22 -18.05
C ALA A 154 -2.38 9.80 -17.52
N THR A 155 -2.35 9.60 -16.20
CA THR A 155 -2.18 8.29 -15.56
C THR A 155 -3.51 7.56 -15.39
N ALA A 156 -4.64 8.27 -15.33
CA ALA A 156 -5.96 7.68 -15.13
C ALA A 156 -6.31 6.55 -16.13
N PRO A 157 -6.19 6.73 -17.48
CA PRO A 157 -6.49 5.67 -18.42
C PRO A 157 -5.53 4.47 -18.31
N LYS A 158 -4.31 4.67 -17.82
CA LYS A 158 -3.34 3.59 -17.58
C LYS A 158 -3.77 2.73 -16.40
N VAL A 159 -4.22 3.35 -15.30
CA VAL A 159 -4.78 2.65 -14.14
C VAL A 159 -6.06 1.90 -14.53
N ALA A 160 -6.95 2.50 -15.31
CA ALA A 160 -8.13 1.83 -15.85
C ALA A 160 -7.76 0.55 -16.63
N ALA A 161 -6.72 0.63 -17.47
CA ALA A 161 -6.23 -0.53 -18.22
C ALA A 161 -5.72 -1.65 -17.28
N VAL A 162 -5.01 -1.29 -16.20
CA VAL A 162 -4.56 -2.26 -15.18
C VAL A 162 -5.75 -2.96 -14.54
N LEU A 163 -6.76 -2.21 -14.08
CA LEU A 163 -7.96 -2.79 -13.44
C LEU A 163 -8.74 -3.70 -14.41
N ASN A 164 -8.85 -3.33 -15.67
CA ASN A 164 -9.42 -4.18 -16.72
C ASN A 164 -8.58 -5.45 -16.93
N GLY A 165 -7.25 -5.33 -16.93
CA GLY A 165 -6.34 -6.47 -17.04
C GLY A 165 -6.47 -7.46 -15.89
N ILE A 166 -6.73 -6.97 -14.65
CA ILE A 166 -7.02 -7.82 -13.49
C ILE A 166 -8.34 -8.56 -13.69
N LYS A 167 -9.43 -7.86 -14.06
CA LYS A 167 -10.75 -8.47 -14.30
C LYS A 167 -10.74 -9.57 -15.36
N GLN A 168 -9.98 -9.34 -16.43
CA GLN A 168 -9.86 -10.33 -17.52
C GLN A 168 -9.19 -11.63 -17.07
N ARG A 169 -8.18 -11.55 -16.19
CA ARG A 169 -7.41 -12.71 -15.72
C ARG A 169 -8.04 -13.42 -14.54
N SER A 170 -8.66 -12.64 -13.65
CA SER A 170 -9.26 -13.10 -12.40
C SER A 170 -10.68 -12.54 -12.26
N PRO A 171 -11.64 -13.02 -13.07
CA PRO A 171 -12.98 -12.43 -13.20
C PRO A 171 -13.81 -12.55 -11.92
N LYS A 172 -13.42 -13.43 -10.99
CA LYS A 172 -14.09 -13.64 -9.69
C LYS A 172 -13.42 -12.88 -8.55
N ALA A 173 -12.27 -12.26 -8.79
CA ALA A 173 -11.51 -11.63 -7.74
C ALA A 173 -12.22 -10.39 -7.18
N ARG A 174 -12.24 -10.28 -5.85
CA ARG A 174 -12.46 -9.00 -5.18
C ARG A 174 -11.23 -8.14 -5.42
N ILE A 175 -11.39 -7.00 -6.08
CA ILE A 175 -10.31 -6.06 -6.35
C ILE A 175 -10.36 -4.95 -5.31
N VAL A 176 -9.22 -4.65 -4.69
CA VAL A 176 -9.03 -3.53 -3.76
C VAL A 176 -7.95 -2.62 -4.32
N VAL A 177 -8.34 -1.39 -4.67
CA VAL A 177 -7.40 -0.33 -5.01
C VAL A 177 -7.00 0.38 -3.73
N VAL A 178 -5.72 0.40 -3.42
CA VAL A 178 -5.17 1.03 -2.21
C VAL A 178 -4.44 2.31 -2.61
N ALA A 179 -4.84 3.44 -2.05
CA ALA A 179 -4.20 4.73 -2.27
C ALA A 179 -2.93 4.89 -1.41
N TYR A 180 -2.23 5.99 -1.61
CA TYR A 180 -0.97 6.28 -0.93
C TYR A 180 -1.20 6.98 0.42
N LEU A 181 -0.42 6.58 1.44
CA LEU A 181 -0.28 7.29 2.72
C LEU A 181 0.16 8.74 2.49
N ARG A 182 -0.22 9.64 3.39
CA ARG A 182 0.23 11.03 3.40
C ARG A 182 1.76 11.10 3.51
N ILE A 183 2.40 11.79 2.57
CA ILE A 183 3.85 11.95 2.53
C ILE A 183 4.27 13.25 3.23
N LEU A 184 3.59 14.36 2.93
CA LEU A 184 3.85 15.67 3.52
C LEU A 184 2.67 16.12 4.39
N PRO A 185 2.89 16.93 5.43
CA PRO A 185 1.80 17.57 6.15
C PRO A 185 1.00 18.49 5.22
N PRO A 186 -0.25 18.87 5.57
CA PRO A 186 -1.06 19.73 4.72
C PRO A 186 -0.50 21.16 4.57
N SER A 187 0.40 21.58 5.47
CA SER A 187 1.05 22.89 5.46
C SER A 187 2.30 22.90 6.33
N GLY A 188 3.11 23.94 6.21
CA GLY A 188 4.28 24.24 7.05
C GLY A 188 5.53 23.45 6.66
N GLY A 189 5.47 22.13 6.70
CA GLY A 189 6.64 21.29 6.48
C GLY A 189 7.65 21.30 7.63
N CYS A 190 8.82 20.69 7.43
CA CYS A 190 9.84 20.51 8.45
C CYS A 190 11.26 20.77 7.90
N TRP A 191 11.42 21.85 7.14
CA TRP A 191 12.73 22.31 6.70
C TRP A 191 13.71 22.47 7.88
N PRO A 192 14.97 22.05 7.78
CA PRO A 192 15.65 21.41 6.64
C PRO A 192 15.59 19.87 6.66
N ILE A 193 14.91 19.25 7.63
CA ILE A 193 14.85 17.78 7.81
C ILE A 193 14.26 17.11 6.56
N VAL A 194 13.17 17.65 6.05
CA VAL A 194 12.65 17.34 4.71
C VAL A 194 12.80 18.63 3.88
N PRO A 195 13.73 18.66 2.91
CA PRO A 195 14.10 19.87 2.21
C PRO A 195 13.08 20.24 1.11
N ILE A 196 11.85 20.45 1.52
CA ILE A 196 10.77 21.00 0.69
C ILE A 196 10.43 22.38 1.22
N SER A 197 10.37 23.38 0.34
CA SER A 197 10.04 24.76 0.69
C SER A 197 8.65 24.87 1.30
N LYS A 198 8.47 25.76 2.28
CA LYS A 198 7.19 25.90 3.01
C LYS A 198 6.00 26.15 2.10
N GLY A 199 6.16 26.95 1.04
CA GLY A 199 5.11 27.23 0.08
C GLY A 199 4.82 26.08 -0.90
N ASP A 200 5.77 25.14 -1.07
CA ASP A 200 5.61 23.96 -1.91
C ASP A 200 4.90 22.80 -1.19
N VAL A 201 4.94 22.76 0.14
CA VAL A 201 4.30 21.70 0.92
C VAL A 201 2.81 21.55 0.59
N PRO A 202 1.96 22.60 0.65
CA PRO A 202 0.54 22.46 0.30
C PRO A 202 0.32 22.16 -1.18
N TYR A 203 1.22 22.59 -2.07
CA TYR A 203 1.15 22.27 -3.49
C TYR A 203 1.35 20.77 -3.73
N LEU A 204 2.40 20.18 -3.16
CA LEU A 204 2.71 18.75 -3.32
C LEU A 204 1.69 17.86 -2.58
N ASP A 205 1.22 18.28 -1.40
CA ASP A 205 0.12 17.61 -0.70
C ASP A 205 -1.16 17.57 -1.56
N ASN A 206 -1.46 18.67 -2.29
CA ASN A 206 -2.57 18.70 -3.21
C ASN A 206 -2.39 17.77 -4.42
N VAL A 207 -1.19 17.69 -4.99
CA VAL A 207 -0.88 16.72 -6.06
C VAL A 207 -1.11 15.28 -5.59
N GLN A 208 -0.69 14.96 -4.36
CA GLN A 208 -0.96 13.64 -3.79
C GLN A 208 -2.46 13.36 -3.60
N LYS A 209 -3.22 14.36 -3.14
CA LYS A 209 -4.69 14.24 -3.05
C LYS A 209 -5.32 13.98 -4.41
N GLN A 210 -4.87 14.68 -5.45
CA GLN A 210 -5.35 14.46 -6.82
C GLN A 210 -5.03 13.03 -7.30
N LEU A 211 -3.82 12.53 -7.03
CA LEU A 211 -3.45 11.14 -7.37
C LEU A 211 -4.35 10.14 -6.64
N ASN A 212 -4.55 10.30 -5.32
CA ASN A 212 -5.41 9.42 -4.55
C ASN A 212 -6.89 9.51 -5.01
N GLY A 213 -7.36 10.72 -5.32
CA GLY A 213 -8.71 10.93 -5.88
C GLY A 213 -8.90 10.26 -7.24
N MET A 214 -7.89 10.36 -8.12
CA MET A 214 -7.89 9.66 -9.41
C MET A 214 -7.97 8.14 -9.21
N LEU A 215 -7.18 7.57 -8.30
CA LEU A 215 -7.24 6.14 -7.98
C LEU A 215 -8.64 5.73 -7.47
N GLY A 216 -9.26 6.55 -6.62
CA GLY A 216 -10.63 6.34 -6.15
C GLY A 216 -11.65 6.33 -7.28
N ALA A 217 -11.59 7.31 -8.19
CA ALA A 217 -12.47 7.37 -9.36
C ALA A 217 -12.30 6.15 -10.29
N GLN A 218 -11.06 5.69 -10.51
CA GLN A 218 -10.82 4.49 -11.31
C GLN A 218 -11.30 3.21 -10.60
N ALA A 219 -11.17 3.14 -9.28
CA ALA A 219 -11.70 2.03 -8.48
C ALA A 219 -13.23 1.95 -8.59
N GLU A 220 -13.92 3.08 -8.41
CA GLU A 220 -15.36 3.19 -8.54
C GLU A 220 -15.85 2.77 -9.93
N ALA A 221 -15.26 3.34 -10.99
CA ALA A 221 -15.57 3.00 -12.38
C ALA A 221 -15.35 1.51 -12.68
N ALA A 222 -14.38 0.89 -12.00
CA ALA A 222 -14.10 -0.53 -12.10
C ALA A 222 -14.98 -1.40 -11.19
N GLY A 223 -15.83 -0.86 -10.31
CA GLY A 223 -16.56 -1.63 -9.29
C GLY A 223 -15.63 -2.31 -8.28
N ALA A 224 -14.42 -1.75 -8.06
CA ALA A 224 -13.46 -2.21 -7.08
C ALA A 224 -13.69 -1.53 -5.72
N THR A 225 -13.24 -2.17 -4.64
CA THR A 225 -13.17 -1.52 -3.34
C THR A 225 -12.04 -0.50 -3.35
N PHE A 226 -12.28 0.70 -2.81
CA PHE A 226 -11.25 1.72 -2.63
C PHE A 226 -10.89 1.85 -1.16
N VAL A 227 -9.60 1.78 -0.84
CA VAL A 227 -9.06 2.01 0.50
C VAL A 227 -8.11 3.20 0.42
N ASN A 228 -8.42 4.27 1.16
CA ASN A 228 -7.60 5.48 1.19
C ASN A 228 -7.02 5.71 2.59
N PRO A 229 -5.73 5.39 2.82
CA PRO A 229 -5.09 5.58 4.12
C PRO A 229 -4.61 7.03 4.35
N TYR A 230 -4.92 7.95 3.45
CA TYR A 230 -4.43 9.33 3.50
C TYR A 230 -4.86 10.09 4.76
N ASP A 231 -6.14 9.97 5.14
CA ASP A 231 -6.68 10.73 6.29
C ASP A 231 -6.24 10.14 7.62
N ILE A 232 -6.18 8.81 7.74
CA ILE A 232 -5.72 8.14 8.97
C ILE A 232 -4.22 8.37 9.23
N SER A 233 -3.47 8.77 8.21
CA SER A 233 -2.03 9.07 8.31
C SER A 233 -1.73 10.55 8.60
N LEU A 234 -2.72 11.37 8.94
CA LEU A 234 -2.49 12.74 9.39
C LEU A 234 -1.63 12.77 10.66
N GLY A 235 -0.55 13.56 10.63
CA GLY A 235 0.45 13.61 11.72
C GLY A 235 1.36 12.38 11.79
N ARG A 236 1.36 11.52 10.74
CA ARG A 236 2.22 10.33 10.59
C ARG A 236 3.14 10.44 9.38
N ASP A 237 3.21 11.61 8.77
CA ASP A 237 3.97 11.93 7.57
C ASP A 237 5.48 12.08 7.82
N THR A 238 6.22 12.47 6.79
CA THR A 238 7.69 12.63 6.85
C THR A 238 8.17 13.65 7.89
N CYS A 239 7.31 14.58 8.32
CA CYS A 239 7.61 15.61 9.31
C CYS A 239 7.20 15.25 10.74
N ALA A 240 6.54 14.13 10.95
CA ALA A 240 6.15 13.67 12.28
C ALA A 240 7.37 13.34 13.16
N ALA A 241 7.17 13.22 14.46
CA ALA A 241 8.20 12.75 15.37
C ALA A 241 8.64 11.32 15.00
N PRO A 242 9.91 10.92 15.22
CA PRO A 242 10.42 9.62 14.79
C PRO A 242 9.57 8.41 15.20
N TRP A 243 8.99 8.44 16.38
CA TRP A 243 8.13 7.37 16.93
C TRP A 243 6.69 7.40 16.42
N ASP A 244 6.27 8.51 15.77
CA ASP A 244 4.93 8.69 15.21
C ASP A 244 4.87 8.46 13.70
N LYS A 245 6.01 8.46 13.02
CA LYS A 245 6.09 8.31 11.56
C LYS A 245 5.53 7.00 11.06
N TRP A 246 4.77 7.08 9.99
CA TRP A 246 4.40 5.99 9.11
C TRP A 246 5.09 6.10 7.74
N VAL A 247 5.48 7.32 7.36
CA VAL A 247 6.29 7.59 6.18
C VAL A 247 7.58 8.26 6.62
N GLU A 248 8.72 7.68 6.25
CA GLU A 248 10.03 8.16 6.62
C GLU A 248 10.45 9.39 5.81
N GLY A 249 11.32 10.22 6.39
CA GLY A 249 11.91 11.37 5.71
C GLY A 249 13.03 10.99 4.75
N ILE A 250 13.78 12.01 4.30
CA ILE A 250 14.98 11.81 3.46
C ILE A 250 16.03 10.98 4.19
N ILE A 251 16.19 11.22 5.51
CA ILE A 251 16.98 10.37 6.40
C ILE A 251 15.99 9.57 7.24
N PRO A 252 15.83 8.27 6.97
CA PRO A 252 14.92 7.43 7.72
C PRO A 252 15.31 7.29 9.20
N THR A 253 14.33 7.34 10.08
CA THR A 253 14.48 7.10 11.52
C THR A 253 14.08 5.68 11.93
N SER A 254 13.38 4.99 11.04
CA SER A 254 13.09 3.56 11.10
C SER A 254 13.44 2.90 9.76
N PRO A 255 13.68 1.58 9.73
CA PRO A 255 14.02 0.89 8.49
C PRO A 255 12.94 1.06 7.41
N ALA A 256 13.27 1.80 6.36
CA ALA A 256 12.49 2.01 5.14
C ALA A 256 13.37 2.73 4.10
N PHE A 257 12.96 2.71 2.85
CA PHE A 257 13.56 3.58 1.82
C PHE A 257 13.17 5.05 2.11
N PRO A 258 14.03 6.05 1.79
CA PRO A 258 13.68 7.46 1.96
C PRO A 258 12.33 7.83 1.33
N VAL A 259 11.52 8.59 2.05
CA VAL A 259 10.18 9.07 1.62
C VAL A 259 9.19 7.93 1.33
N HIS A 260 9.35 6.78 2.01
CA HIS A 260 8.49 5.59 1.88
C HIS A 260 7.90 5.18 3.23
N PRO A 261 6.84 4.36 3.20
CA PRO A 261 6.27 3.78 4.41
C PRO A 261 7.29 2.92 5.18
N ASN A 262 7.29 3.03 6.50
CA ASN A 262 7.95 2.08 7.40
C ASN A 262 7.00 0.93 7.79
N ALA A 263 7.47 0.01 8.64
CA ALA A 263 6.66 -1.14 9.06
C ALA A 263 5.34 -0.74 9.75
N ASN A 264 5.31 0.35 10.52
CA ASN A 264 4.09 0.84 11.17
C ASN A 264 3.08 1.36 10.14
N GLY A 265 3.54 2.12 9.14
CA GLY A 265 2.70 2.57 8.03
C GLY A 265 2.13 1.41 7.22
N MET A 266 2.96 0.41 6.93
CA MET A 266 2.52 -0.81 6.24
C MET A 266 1.49 -1.59 7.06
N ALA A 267 1.69 -1.73 8.38
CA ALA A 267 0.73 -2.39 9.27
C ALA A 267 -0.62 -1.68 9.25
N ALA A 268 -0.64 -0.35 9.42
CA ALA A 268 -1.87 0.44 9.41
C ALA A 268 -2.65 0.33 8.10
N VAL A 269 -1.95 0.33 6.94
CA VAL A 269 -2.59 0.11 5.63
C VAL A 269 -3.17 -1.29 5.54
N GLY A 270 -2.43 -2.31 5.97
CA GLY A 270 -2.88 -3.71 5.94
C GLY A 270 -4.12 -3.95 6.81
N GLU A 271 -4.14 -3.39 8.00
CA GLU A 271 -5.29 -3.44 8.92
C GLU A 271 -6.52 -2.74 8.31
N GLN A 272 -6.34 -1.56 7.69
CA GLN A 272 -7.43 -0.85 7.02
C GLN A 272 -8.01 -1.66 5.84
N VAL A 273 -7.15 -2.29 5.03
CA VAL A 273 -7.59 -3.16 3.93
C VAL A 273 -8.34 -4.38 4.47
N ALA A 274 -7.81 -5.04 5.51
CA ALA A 274 -8.46 -6.21 6.13
C ALA A 274 -9.83 -5.83 6.71
N ALA A 275 -9.95 -4.69 7.40
CA ALA A 275 -11.20 -4.17 7.93
C ALA A 275 -12.23 -3.87 6.83
N ALA A 276 -11.81 -3.26 5.70
CA ALA A 276 -12.67 -2.99 4.56
C ALA A 276 -13.21 -4.27 3.92
N LEU A 277 -12.43 -5.35 3.94
CA LEU A 277 -12.84 -6.66 3.41
C LEU A 277 -13.75 -7.45 4.38
N ALA A 278 -13.59 -7.26 5.69
CA ALA A 278 -14.46 -7.84 6.72
C ALA A 278 -15.83 -7.14 6.77
N GLY A 279 -15.88 -5.81 6.63
CA GLY A 279 -17.10 -5.01 6.74
C GLY A 279 -18.11 -5.17 5.59
N THR A 280 -17.78 -5.86 4.51
CA THR A 280 -18.67 -6.09 3.36
C THR A 280 -19.69 -7.22 3.55
N GLU A 281 -19.81 -7.80 4.75
CA GLU A 281 -20.77 -8.88 5.04
C GLU A 281 -22.13 -8.40 5.58
N SER A 282 -22.34 -7.10 5.80
CA SER A 282 -23.51 -6.57 6.54
C SER A 282 -24.69 -6.08 5.69
N THR A 283 -24.73 -6.31 4.37
CA THR A 283 -25.91 -5.90 3.55
C THR A 283 -26.37 -7.02 2.62
N GLY A 284 -26.85 -8.10 3.20
CA GLY A 284 -27.52 -9.21 2.52
C GLY A 284 -28.65 -9.73 3.39
N VAL A 285 -29.72 -8.97 3.54
CA VAL A 285 -31.06 -9.47 3.93
C VAL A 285 -32.05 -8.95 2.93
#